data_77f179c24d3191a2f2bd5da667785d41
#
_entry.id   77f179c24d3191a2f2bd5da667785d41
#
_cell.length_a   1.000
_cell.length_b   1.000
_cell.length_c   1.000
_cell.angle_alpha   90.00
_cell.angle_beta   90.00
_cell.angle_gamma   90.00
#
_symmetry.space_group_name_H-M   'P 1'
#
loop_
_entity.id
_entity.type
_entity.pdbx_description
1 polymer ?
#
loop_
_entity_poly.entity_id
_entity_poly.type
_entity_poly.pdbx_seq_one_letter_code
_entity_poly.pdbx_strand_id
1 'polypeptide(L)'
;MRRASIPICAAILLSLSSTGCGQTQTDPKPITHTAPPAPMAPAVKLAPSTPLDVKASELGGPTWDKHWDIFIERSLPPEMLTRQVPRDVRRYCPAFYTMSEEDKRAWWAYLFQAMAAAEAGLNASTNVRHTEPEVAVPDHVTGRIVHQQGLLQLTYEDSERYGCDFDWQADKDLPPHDSRRTILNPERNLACGIRILSHQIIDQHKPIFTSSSYWSTLQPGTPSFRVFEKQMTNPPAACQLHAYKEHAAVAGRQIAKQQSQEQ
;
A
#
# COMPACT_ATOMS: atom_id res chain seq x y z
N MET A 1 -50.19 27.61 33.49
CA MET A 1 -51.49 26.89 33.57
C MET A 1 -51.80 26.27 32.22
N ARG A 2 -51.68 24.97 32.09
CA ARG A 2 -52.49 24.00 31.34
C ARG A 2 -51.76 22.65 31.33
N ARG A 3 -52.35 21.74 32.08
CA ARG A 3 -52.01 20.29 32.11
C ARG A 3 -52.68 19.61 30.90
N ALA A 4 -52.02 18.60 30.35
CA ALA A 4 -52.64 17.52 29.56
C ALA A 4 -51.65 16.34 29.61
N SER A 5 -51.89 15.38 30.32
CA SER A 5 -52.63 14.11 30.24
C SER A 5 -52.00 13.11 29.26
N ILE A 6 -51.41 12.07 29.85
CA ILE A 6 -50.90 10.84 29.27
C ILE A 6 -52.09 9.87 29.08
N PRO A 7 -52.18 9.10 28.00
CA PRO A 7 -52.86 7.81 28.04
C PRO A 7 -51.93 6.64 28.06
N ILE A 8 -52.14 5.80 29.02
CA ILE A 8 -51.71 4.43 29.18
C ILE A 8 -52.51 3.57 28.15
N CYS A 9 -51.83 2.80 27.32
CA CYS A 9 -52.45 1.70 26.60
C CYS A 9 -51.79 0.37 26.94
N ALA A 10 -52.68 -0.54 27.22
CA ALA A 10 -52.47 -1.83 27.86
C ALA A 10 -51.75 -2.87 26.98
N ALA A 11 -51.15 -3.81 27.68
CA ALA A 11 -50.55 -5.04 27.18
C ALA A 11 -51.60 -6.00 26.57
N ILE A 12 -51.26 -6.61 25.44
CA ILE A 12 -51.85 -7.85 24.99
C ILE A 12 -50.75 -8.85 24.77
N LEU A 13 -50.72 -9.83 25.63
CA LEU A 13 -49.96 -11.09 25.50
C LEU A 13 -50.65 -11.98 24.47
N LEU A 14 -50.01 -12.26 23.38
CA LEU A 14 -50.35 -13.38 22.50
C LEU A 14 -49.15 -14.33 22.41
N SER A 15 -49.29 -15.42 23.10
CA SER A 15 -48.48 -16.63 22.96
C SER A 15 -48.78 -17.30 21.62
N LEU A 16 -47.78 -17.39 20.75
CA LEU A 16 -47.79 -18.28 19.59
C LEU A 16 -46.53 -19.14 19.64
N SER A 17 -46.79 -20.41 19.93
CA SER A 17 -45.85 -21.51 19.73
C SER A 17 -45.52 -21.65 18.26
N SER A 18 -44.26 -21.60 17.87
CA SER A 18 -43.81 -22.02 16.56
C SER A 18 -42.62 -22.98 16.67
N THR A 19 -42.97 -24.13 16.21
CA THR A 19 -42.21 -25.30 15.80
C THR A 19 -40.82 -25.00 15.27
N GLY A 20 -39.87 -25.80 15.77
CA GLY A 20 -38.46 -25.75 15.35
C GLY A 20 -38.27 -26.06 13.86
N CYS A 21 -37.45 -25.22 13.25
CA CYS A 21 -36.77 -25.57 12.01
C CYS A 21 -35.25 -25.55 12.35
N GLY A 22 -34.67 -26.72 12.38
CA GLY A 22 -33.25 -26.92 12.59
C GLY A 22 -32.48 -26.28 11.45
N GLN A 23 -31.74 -25.20 11.76
CA GLN A 23 -30.69 -24.73 10.90
C GLN A 23 -29.40 -25.47 11.26
N THR A 24 -29.00 -26.37 10.39
CA THR A 24 -27.63 -26.94 10.39
C THR A 24 -26.65 -25.80 10.16
N GLN A 25 -25.99 -25.39 11.21
CA GLN A 25 -24.80 -24.58 11.19
C GLN A 25 -23.70 -25.42 10.53
N THR A 26 -23.39 -25.13 9.28
CA THR A 26 -22.18 -25.62 8.64
C THR A 26 -21.02 -24.72 9.10
N ASP A 27 -20.15 -25.28 9.94
CA ASP A 27 -18.90 -24.66 10.32
C ASP A 27 -18.06 -24.33 9.07
N PRO A 28 -17.48 -23.13 8.97
CA PRO A 28 -16.57 -22.81 7.88
C PRO A 28 -15.29 -23.63 8.05
N LYS A 29 -15.03 -24.47 7.06
CA LYS A 29 -13.82 -25.28 6.92
C LYS A 29 -12.58 -24.37 6.97
N PRO A 30 -11.53 -24.67 7.76
CA PRO A 30 -10.32 -23.88 7.77
C PRO A 30 -9.64 -23.93 6.40
N ILE A 31 -9.41 -22.77 5.80
CA ILE A 31 -8.69 -22.63 4.53
C ILE A 31 -7.20 -22.79 4.84
N THR A 32 -6.69 -23.99 4.59
CA THR A 32 -5.25 -24.26 4.65
C THR A 32 -4.61 -23.72 3.37
N HIS A 33 -4.09 -22.52 3.41
CA HIS A 33 -3.25 -21.99 2.34
C HIS A 33 -1.81 -22.47 2.54
N THR A 34 -1.50 -23.66 2.02
CA THR A 34 -0.12 -24.09 1.81
C THR A 34 0.12 -24.15 0.31
N ALA A 35 0.52 -23.03 -0.28
CA ALA A 35 1.14 -23.03 -1.60
C ALA A 35 2.66 -22.97 -1.43
N PRO A 36 3.44 -23.87 -2.04
CA PRO A 36 4.89 -23.75 -2.04
C PRO A 36 5.33 -22.53 -2.87
N PRO A 37 6.46 -21.89 -2.53
CA PRO A 37 6.96 -20.75 -3.29
C PRO A 37 7.30 -21.17 -4.72
N ALA A 38 6.84 -20.40 -5.69
CA ALA A 38 7.15 -20.58 -7.09
C ALA A 38 8.67 -20.45 -7.34
N PRO A 39 9.26 -21.20 -8.28
CA PRO A 39 10.68 -21.10 -8.58
C PRO A 39 11.05 -19.72 -9.10
N MET A 40 12.13 -19.16 -8.56
CA MET A 40 12.65 -17.83 -8.92
C MET A 40 13.06 -17.79 -10.39
N ALA A 41 12.52 -16.83 -11.14
CA ALA A 41 12.96 -16.52 -12.49
C ALA A 41 14.39 -15.94 -12.49
N PRO A 42 15.18 -16.13 -13.56
CA PRO A 42 16.55 -15.64 -13.63
C PRO A 42 16.61 -14.11 -13.60
N ALA A 43 17.64 -13.58 -12.92
CA ALA A 43 17.87 -12.17 -12.72
C ALA A 43 18.02 -11.40 -14.05
N VAL A 44 17.09 -10.52 -14.34
CA VAL A 44 17.17 -9.56 -15.43
C VAL A 44 18.00 -8.36 -14.97
N LYS A 45 18.95 -7.93 -15.81
CA LYS A 45 19.84 -6.80 -15.55
C LYS A 45 19.03 -5.49 -15.67
N LEU A 46 18.74 -4.86 -14.53
CA LEU A 46 17.97 -3.62 -14.45
C LEU A 46 18.82 -2.39 -14.82
N ALA A 47 18.22 -1.46 -15.56
CA ALA A 47 18.77 -0.15 -15.83
C ALA A 47 18.71 0.74 -14.56
N PRO A 48 19.65 1.69 -14.36
CA PRO A 48 19.72 2.48 -13.13
C PRO A 48 18.49 3.39 -12.99
N SER A 49 17.84 3.29 -11.84
CA SER A 49 16.75 4.18 -11.44
C SER A 49 17.28 5.59 -11.12
N THR A 50 16.46 6.56 -11.32
CA THR A 50 16.68 7.99 -11.52
C THR A 50 16.93 8.83 -10.24
N PRO A 51 17.31 10.10 -10.35
CA PRO A 51 18.18 10.89 -9.48
C PRO A 51 17.51 11.57 -8.27
N LEU A 52 16.63 10.92 -7.51
CA LEU A 52 16.16 11.42 -6.21
C LEU A 52 17.23 11.26 -5.10
N ASP A 53 18.26 10.45 -5.35
CA ASP A 53 19.31 10.10 -4.39
C ASP A 53 20.27 11.23 -4.02
N VAL A 54 20.37 12.26 -4.85
CA VAL A 54 21.49 13.22 -4.75
C VAL A 54 21.29 14.27 -3.65
N LYS A 55 20.05 14.72 -3.41
CA LYS A 55 19.80 15.82 -2.46
C LYS A 55 19.76 15.42 -0.98
N ALA A 56 19.22 14.24 -0.67
CA ALA A 56 19.15 13.78 0.73
C ALA A 56 20.49 13.27 1.23
N SER A 57 21.31 12.68 0.36
CA SER A 57 22.65 12.19 0.69
C SER A 57 23.63 13.33 1.05
N GLU A 58 23.51 14.48 0.41
CA GLU A 58 24.37 15.65 0.69
C GLU A 58 24.12 16.30 2.07
N LEU A 59 22.94 16.07 2.67
CA LEU A 59 22.53 16.62 3.96
C LEU A 59 22.69 15.65 5.13
N GLY A 60 23.17 14.41 4.89
CA GLY A 60 23.38 13.40 5.92
C GLY A 60 22.11 12.88 6.60
N GLY A 61 20.95 13.09 5.99
CA GLY A 61 19.65 12.57 6.44
C GLY A 61 19.38 11.12 6.00
N PRO A 62 18.26 10.52 6.44
CA PRO A 62 17.82 9.22 5.97
C PRO A 62 17.67 9.21 4.45
N THR A 63 18.16 8.16 3.81
CA THR A 63 18.13 7.99 2.35
C THR A 63 17.35 6.75 1.97
N TRP A 64 16.77 6.77 0.76
CA TRP A 64 16.13 5.59 0.20
C TRP A 64 17.18 4.55 -0.21
N ASP A 65 17.00 3.31 0.25
CA ASP A 65 17.86 2.19 -0.15
C ASP A 65 17.36 1.61 -1.48
N LYS A 66 18.27 1.52 -2.48
CA LYS A 66 17.94 0.93 -3.80
C LYS A 66 17.50 -0.54 -3.75
N HIS A 67 17.86 -1.26 -2.70
CA HIS A 67 17.35 -2.61 -2.49
C HIS A 67 15.83 -2.62 -2.27
N TRP A 68 15.26 -1.55 -1.75
CA TRP A 68 13.81 -1.43 -1.57
C TRP A 68 13.06 -1.28 -2.89
N ASP A 69 13.66 -0.63 -3.91
CA ASP A 69 13.08 -0.62 -5.27
C ASP A 69 12.96 -2.05 -5.80
N ILE A 70 14.07 -2.80 -5.76
CA ILE A 70 14.11 -4.20 -6.22
C ILE A 70 13.11 -5.06 -5.43
N PHE A 71 13.00 -4.86 -4.12
CA PHE A 71 12.07 -5.57 -3.27
C PHE A 71 10.61 -5.28 -3.69
N ILE A 72 10.24 -3.99 -3.82
CA ILE A 72 8.90 -3.58 -4.25
C ILE A 72 8.59 -4.19 -5.61
N GLU A 73 9.45 -3.99 -6.61
CA GLU A 73 9.25 -4.48 -7.98
C GLU A 73 8.97 -5.98 -8.04
N ARG A 74 9.64 -6.78 -7.21
CA ARG A 74 9.46 -8.23 -7.12
C ARG A 74 8.21 -8.64 -6.34
N SER A 75 7.79 -7.82 -5.39
CA SER A 75 6.68 -8.12 -4.48
C SER A 75 5.31 -7.70 -5.02
N LEU A 76 5.27 -6.94 -6.14
CA LEU A 76 4.01 -6.48 -6.73
C LEU A 76 3.17 -7.64 -7.25
N PRO A 77 1.86 -7.72 -6.87
CA PRO A 77 0.92 -8.63 -7.49
C PRO A 77 0.79 -8.34 -8.99
N PRO A 78 0.65 -9.36 -9.85
CA PRO A 78 0.51 -9.16 -11.31
C PRO A 78 -0.63 -8.22 -11.69
N GLU A 79 -1.72 -8.20 -10.93
CA GLU A 79 -2.90 -7.38 -11.15
C GLU A 79 -2.56 -5.88 -11.11
N MET A 80 -1.59 -5.46 -10.29
CA MET A 80 -1.10 -4.09 -10.21
C MET A 80 -0.33 -3.65 -11.48
N LEU A 81 -0.05 -4.55 -12.40
CA LEU A 81 0.61 -4.26 -13.68
C LEU A 81 -0.38 -4.23 -14.86
N THR A 82 -1.66 -4.48 -14.60
CA THR A 82 -2.69 -4.64 -15.62
C THR A 82 -3.57 -3.39 -15.79
N ARG A 83 -4.62 -3.53 -16.61
CA ARG A 83 -5.65 -2.51 -16.77
C ARG A 83 -6.65 -2.44 -15.61
N GLN A 84 -6.52 -3.32 -14.61
CA GLN A 84 -7.33 -3.28 -13.39
C GLN A 84 -6.94 -2.09 -12.49
N VAL A 85 -5.69 -1.61 -12.63
CA VAL A 85 -5.25 -0.40 -11.92
C VAL A 85 -6.18 0.77 -12.29
N PRO A 86 -6.65 1.56 -11.31
CA PRO A 86 -7.57 2.67 -11.54
C PRO A 86 -6.97 3.76 -12.44
N ARG A 87 -7.85 4.46 -13.19
CA ARG A 87 -7.42 5.45 -14.19
C ARG A 87 -6.70 6.67 -13.62
N ASP A 88 -6.85 6.94 -12.35
CA ASP A 88 -6.19 8.06 -11.67
C ASP A 88 -4.67 7.88 -11.54
N VAL A 89 -4.13 6.67 -11.78
CA VAL A 89 -2.69 6.43 -11.99
C VAL A 89 -2.10 7.41 -13.02
N ARG A 90 -2.90 7.77 -14.03
CA ARG A 90 -2.50 8.69 -15.10
C ARG A 90 -2.25 10.12 -14.62
N ARG A 91 -2.64 10.46 -13.40
CA ARG A 91 -2.33 11.77 -12.79
C ARG A 91 -0.82 12.02 -12.75
N TYR A 92 -0.04 10.99 -12.45
CA TYR A 92 1.42 11.07 -12.32
C TYR A 92 2.16 10.24 -13.37
N CYS A 93 1.47 9.31 -14.04
CA CYS A 93 2.04 8.47 -15.08
C CYS A 93 1.07 8.33 -16.27
N PRO A 94 0.96 9.36 -17.15
CA PRO A 94 0.03 9.34 -18.28
C PRO A 94 0.17 8.13 -19.21
N ALA A 95 1.38 7.59 -19.36
CA ALA A 95 1.67 6.46 -20.24
C ALA A 95 1.45 5.08 -19.57
N PHE A 96 1.07 4.99 -18.29
CA PHE A 96 1.06 3.76 -17.49
C PHE A 96 0.52 2.52 -18.22
N TYR A 97 -0.63 2.63 -18.89
CA TYR A 97 -1.25 1.47 -19.53
C TYR A 97 -0.58 0.98 -20.81
N THR A 98 0.37 1.75 -21.34
CA THR A 98 1.13 1.43 -22.55
C THR A 98 2.59 1.10 -22.28
N MET A 99 3.02 1.22 -21.01
CA MET A 99 4.36 0.88 -20.56
C MET A 99 4.58 -0.63 -20.53
N SER A 100 5.86 -1.04 -20.58
CA SER A 100 6.27 -2.40 -20.26
C SER A 100 5.94 -2.75 -18.80
N GLU A 101 5.93 -4.04 -18.46
CA GLU A 101 5.75 -4.43 -17.05
C GLU A 101 6.90 -3.96 -16.17
N GLU A 102 8.13 -3.95 -16.69
CA GLU A 102 9.32 -3.45 -16.00
C GLU A 102 9.15 -1.96 -15.63
N ASP A 103 8.76 -1.13 -16.61
CA ASP A 103 8.53 0.30 -16.37
C ASP A 103 7.39 0.55 -15.37
N LYS A 104 6.32 -0.27 -15.40
CA LYS A 104 5.24 -0.18 -14.41
C LYS A 104 5.72 -0.54 -13.01
N ARG A 105 6.59 -1.57 -12.87
CA ARG A 105 7.21 -1.94 -11.59
C ARG A 105 8.04 -0.80 -11.04
N ALA A 106 8.89 -0.19 -11.86
CA ALA A 106 9.68 0.97 -11.50
C ALA A 106 8.82 2.17 -11.09
N TRP A 107 7.67 2.38 -11.74
CA TRP A 107 6.73 3.43 -11.33
C TRP A 107 6.11 3.14 -9.94
N TRP A 108 5.76 1.91 -9.64
CA TRP A 108 5.26 1.55 -8.31
C TRP A 108 6.33 1.74 -7.24
N ALA A 109 7.60 1.35 -7.50
CA ALA A 109 8.70 1.60 -6.58
C ALA A 109 8.86 3.11 -6.31
N TYR A 110 8.80 3.94 -7.35
CA TYR A 110 8.81 5.39 -7.23
C TYR A 110 7.63 5.94 -6.39
N LEU A 111 6.42 5.40 -6.57
CA LEU A 111 5.25 5.79 -5.77
C LEU A 111 5.48 5.49 -4.28
N PHE A 112 5.94 4.27 -3.95
CA PHE A 112 6.22 3.88 -2.57
C PHE A 112 7.35 4.68 -1.95
N GLN A 113 8.38 5.03 -2.70
CA GLN A 113 9.43 5.95 -2.26
C GLN A 113 8.85 7.32 -1.91
N ALA A 114 8.01 7.88 -2.78
CA ALA A 114 7.35 9.16 -2.53
C ALA A 114 6.43 9.12 -1.30
N MET A 115 5.71 8.01 -1.10
CA MET A 115 4.91 7.78 0.11
C MET A 115 5.79 7.74 1.36
N ALA A 116 6.85 6.92 1.36
CA ALA A 116 7.77 6.80 2.50
C ALA A 116 8.47 8.13 2.83
N ALA A 117 8.79 8.94 1.82
CA ALA A 117 9.33 10.28 2.03
C ALA A 117 8.31 11.21 2.71
N ALA A 118 7.03 11.13 2.33
CA ALA A 118 5.97 11.95 2.89
C ALA A 118 5.50 11.47 4.28
N GLU A 119 5.49 10.16 4.54
CA GLU A 119 5.05 9.56 5.81
C GLU A 119 6.13 9.59 6.89
N ALA A 120 7.36 9.22 6.54
CA ALA A 120 8.44 8.96 7.51
C ALA A 120 9.74 9.72 7.22
N GLY A 121 9.79 10.58 6.20
CA GLY A 121 11.03 11.21 5.77
C GLY A 121 12.12 10.19 5.40
N LEU A 122 11.73 9.03 4.84
CA LEU A 122 12.59 7.89 4.48
C LEU A 122 13.24 7.18 5.68
N ASN A 123 12.81 7.46 6.91
CA ASN A 123 13.37 6.85 8.11
C ASN A 123 12.59 5.59 8.50
N ALA A 124 13.19 4.41 8.29
CA ALA A 124 12.56 3.12 8.61
C ALA A 124 12.29 2.90 10.11
N SER A 125 13.01 3.59 11.00
CA SER A 125 12.82 3.49 12.45
C SER A 125 11.82 4.50 13.02
N THR A 126 11.09 5.22 12.16
CA THR A 126 10.07 6.19 12.59
C THR A 126 8.97 5.50 13.39
N ASN A 127 8.61 6.09 14.53
CA ASN A 127 7.59 5.60 15.43
C ASN A 127 6.87 6.81 16.03
N VAL A 128 5.64 7.07 15.58
CA VAL A 128 4.83 8.22 15.96
C VAL A 128 3.66 7.76 16.82
N ARG A 129 3.56 8.31 18.02
CA ARG A 129 2.39 8.15 18.89
C ARG A 129 1.44 9.31 18.64
N HIS A 130 0.19 8.99 18.38
CA HIS A 130 -0.85 10.00 18.35
C HIS A 130 -1.21 10.47 19.76
N THR A 131 -1.34 11.77 19.91
CA THR A 131 -1.70 12.43 21.19
C THR A 131 -3.03 13.15 21.10
N GLU A 132 -3.52 13.41 19.90
CA GLU A 132 -4.82 14.05 19.65
C GLU A 132 -5.95 13.06 20.03
N PRO A 133 -6.94 13.49 20.84
CA PRO A 133 -7.98 12.58 21.36
C PRO A 133 -8.73 11.81 20.27
N GLU A 134 -8.91 12.41 19.09
CA GLU A 134 -9.66 11.84 17.98
C GLU A 134 -8.96 10.65 17.31
N VAL A 135 -7.62 10.56 17.43
CA VAL A 135 -6.80 9.53 16.81
C VAL A 135 -5.95 8.75 17.80
N ALA A 136 -5.88 9.18 19.07
CA ALA A 136 -5.20 8.47 20.15
C ALA A 136 -6.06 7.31 20.68
N VAL A 137 -6.46 6.40 19.78
CA VAL A 137 -7.27 5.24 20.10
C VAL A 137 -6.40 4.03 20.49
N PRO A 138 -6.91 3.08 21.29
CA PRO A 138 -6.20 1.83 21.55
C PRO A 138 -6.09 0.98 20.28
N ASP A 139 -4.90 0.49 19.99
CA ASP A 139 -4.64 -0.57 19.02
C ASP A 139 -5.04 -1.90 19.69
N HIS A 140 -5.95 -2.65 19.10
CA HIS A 140 -6.54 -3.84 19.74
C HIS A 140 -5.56 -5.03 19.78
N VAL A 141 -4.54 -5.05 18.91
CA VAL A 141 -3.50 -6.09 18.92
C VAL A 141 -2.53 -5.87 20.07
N THR A 142 -2.14 -4.61 20.30
CA THR A 142 -1.15 -4.26 21.32
C THR A 142 -1.75 -3.91 22.67
N GLY A 143 -3.03 -3.52 22.70
CA GLY A 143 -3.71 -2.98 23.88
C GLY A 143 -3.18 -1.61 24.33
N ARG A 144 -2.35 -0.95 23.53
CA ARG A 144 -1.73 0.36 23.79
C ARG A 144 -2.30 1.42 22.86
N ILE A 145 -2.07 2.68 23.17
CA ILE A 145 -2.38 3.76 22.22
C ILE A 145 -1.67 3.48 20.89
N VAL A 146 -2.38 3.65 19.80
CA VAL A 146 -1.88 3.37 18.45
C VAL A 146 -0.60 4.15 18.14
N HIS A 147 0.36 3.46 17.57
CA HIS A 147 1.59 4.02 17.03
C HIS A 147 1.65 3.73 15.54
N GLN A 148 1.94 4.74 14.76
CA GLN A 148 2.27 4.58 13.35
C GLN A 148 3.77 4.41 13.19
N GLN A 149 4.21 3.36 12.48
CA GLN A 149 5.59 2.89 12.54
C GLN A 149 6.16 2.54 11.16
N GLY A 150 7.46 2.73 11.02
CA GLY A 150 8.21 2.37 9.82
C GLY A 150 8.02 3.34 8.65
N LEU A 151 8.49 2.95 7.47
CA LEU A 151 8.50 3.77 6.26
C LEU A 151 7.11 4.27 5.84
N LEU A 152 6.09 3.44 6.01
CA LEU A 152 4.72 3.72 5.57
C LEU A 152 3.77 3.98 6.74
N GLN A 153 4.29 4.21 7.94
CA GLN A 153 3.53 4.58 9.13
C GLN A 153 2.36 3.62 9.40
N LEU A 154 2.67 2.32 9.50
CA LEU A 154 1.72 1.23 9.69
C LEU A 154 1.52 0.92 11.17
N THR A 155 0.50 0.11 11.50
CA THR A 155 0.14 -0.32 12.85
C THR A 155 0.18 -1.84 12.98
N TYR A 156 0.18 -2.37 14.22
CA TYR A 156 0.10 -3.82 14.41
C TYR A 156 -1.27 -4.39 14.04
N GLU A 157 -2.33 -3.57 14.03
CA GLU A 157 -3.65 -3.99 13.54
C GLU A 157 -3.66 -4.41 12.07
N ASP A 158 -2.69 -3.94 11.29
CA ASP A 158 -2.56 -4.31 9.88
C ASP A 158 -2.17 -5.78 9.69
N SER A 159 -1.62 -6.44 10.73
CA SER A 159 -1.41 -7.89 10.75
C SER A 159 -2.71 -8.66 10.62
N GLU A 160 -3.75 -8.24 11.35
CA GLU A 160 -5.06 -8.89 11.31
C GLU A 160 -5.89 -8.42 10.12
N ARG A 161 -5.83 -7.12 9.81
CA ARG A 161 -6.65 -6.51 8.76
C ARG A 161 -6.22 -6.88 7.35
N TYR A 162 -4.91 -6.96 7.12
CA TYR A 162 -4.32 -7.17 5.78
C TYR A 162 -3.36 -8.37 5.73
N GLY A 163 -3.19 -9.11 6.81
CA GLY A 163 -2.27 -10.24 6.90
C GLY A 163 -0.80 -9.82 6.83
N CYS A 164 -0.46 -8.63 7.35
CA CYS A 164 0.91 -8.15 7.39
C CYS A 164 1.76 -8.98 8.34
N ASP A 165 3.05 -9.16 7.99
CA ASP A 165 3.98 -9.97 8.76
C ASP A 165 4.63 -9.16 9.90
N PHE A 166 3.79 -8.70 10.85
CA PHE A 166 4.22 -8.03 12.06
C PHE A 166 3.93 -8.92 13.27
N ASP A 167 4.91 -9.09 14.14
CA ASP A 167 4.81 -9.93 15.34
C ASP A 167 4.93 -9.07 16.60
N TRP A 168 3.77 -8.66 17.14
CA TRP A 168 3.75 -7.91 18.40
C TRP A 168 4.35 -8.68 19.58
N GLN A 169 4.19 -10.00 19.64
CA GLN A 169 4.71 -10.78 20.76
C GLN A 169 6.24 -10.80 20.79
N ALA A 170 6.86 -10.85 19.61
CA ALA A 170 8.31 -10.72 19.47
C ALA A 170 8.81 -9.28 19.72
N ASP A 171 7.99 -8.29 19.39
CA ASP A 171 8.40 -6.86 19.36
C ASP A 171 8.11 -6.10 20.66
N LYS A 172 7.17 -6.57 21.51
CA LYS A 172 6.62 -5.81 22.65
C LYS A 172 7.63 -5.39 23.71
N ASP A 173 8.72 -6.15 23.86
CA ASP A 173 9.79 -5.92 24.83
C ASP A 173 11.01 -5.21 24.23
N LEU A 174 11.01 -4.97 22.91
CA LEU A 174 12.06 -4.22 22.24
C LEU A 174 11.83 -2.71 22.37
N PRO A 175 12.91 -1.90 22.43
CA PRO A 175 12.81 -0.45 22.38
C PRO A 175 11.98 0.06 21.18
N PRO A 176 11.30 1.22 21.30
CA PRO A 176 10.39 1.73 20.26
C PRO A 176 11.00 1.93 18.88
N HIS A 177 12.30 2.20 18.81
CA HIS A 177 13.03 2.46 17.54
C HIS A 177 14.04 1.34 17.21
N ASP A 178 13.93 0.18 17.87
CA ASP A 178 14.83 -0.94 17.61
C ASP A 178 14.55 -1.56 16.24
N SER A 179 15.56 -1.57 15.37
CA SER A 179 15.44 -2.11 14.01
C SER A 179 15.13 -3.62 13.93
N ARG A 180 15.25 -4.34 15.06
CA ARG A 180 14.84 -5.75 15.16
C ARG A 180 13.33 -5.92 15.24
N ARG A 181 12.57 -4.84 15.54
CA ARG A 181 11.11 -4.91 15.52
C ARG A 181 10.61 -5.23 14.13
N THR A 182 9.71 -6.21 14.04
CA THR A 182 9.20 -6.70 12.76
C THR A 182 8.51 -5.61 11.94
N ILE A 183 7.76 -4.71 12.61
CA ILE A 183 7.08 -3.59 11.96
C ILE A 183 8.03 -2.51 11.44
N LEU A 184 9.25 -2.38 12.01
CA LEU A 184 10.28 -1.45 11.57
C LEU A 184 11.21 -2.04 10.50
N ASN A 185 11.09 -3.35 10.19
CA ASN A 185 11.81 -3.95 9.09
C ASN A 185 11.29 -3.37 7.76
N PRO A 186 12.14 -2.71 6.94
CA PRO A 186 11.70 -2.02 5.75
C PRO A 186 10.94 -2.91 4.75
N GLU A 187 11.44 -4.12 4.50
CA GLU A 187 10.82 -5.03 3.54
C GLU A 187 9.45 -5.51 4.02
N ARG A 188 9.29 -5.84 5.31
CA ARG A 188 7.99 -6.21 5.89
C ARG A 188 7.01 -5.04 5.85
N ASN A 189 7.48 -3.82 6.15
CA ASN A 189 6.67 -2.61 6.13
C ASN A 189 6.21 -2.29 4.69
N LEU A 190 7.10 -2.36 3.71
CA LEU A 190 6.79 -2.18 2.28
C LEU A 190 5.88 -3.29 1.75
N ALA A 191 6.11 -4.56 2.11
CA ALA A 191 5.24 -5.66 1.71
C ALA A 191 3.81 -5.47 2.22
N CYS A 192 3.67 -5.01 3.46
CA CYS A 192 2.37 -4.68 4.04
C CYS A 192 1.71 -3.53 3.25
N GLY A 193 2.46 -2.46 2.95
CA GLY A 193 1.94 -1.34 2.15
C GLY A 193 1.46 -1.77 0.77
N ILE A 194 2.18 -2.67 0.10
CA ILE A 194 1.75 -3.25 -1.19
C ILE A 194 0.42 -3.98 -1.03
N ARG A 195 0.25 -4.79 0.02
CA ARG A 195 -1.02 -5.50 0.29
C ARG A 195 -2.18 -4.55 0.53
N ILE A 196 -1.98 -3.52 1.36
CA ILE A 196 -3.01 -2.51 1.66
C ILE A 196 -3.43 -1.79 0.37
N LEU A 197 -2.47 -1.33 -0.43
CA LEU A 197 -2.78 -0.60 -1.66
C LEU A 197 -3.40 -1.52 -2.71
N SER A 198 -2.90 -2.74 -2.86
CA SER A 198 -3.51 -3.75 -3.75
C SER A 198 -4.95 -4.05 -3.35
N HIS A 199 -5.21 -4.26 -2.05
CA HIS A 199 -6.57 -4.45 -1.55
C HIS A 199 -7.49 -3.28 -1.91
N GLN A 200 -7.01 -2.04 -1.75
CA GLN A 200 -7.80 -0.85 -2.11
C GLN A 200 -8.12 -0.81 -3.61
N ILE A 201 -7.11 -0.98 -4.48
CA ILE A 201 -7.27 -0.69 -5.91
C ILE A 201 -7.75 -1.89 -6.72
N ILE A 202 -7.41 -3.11 -6.32
CA ILE A 202 -7.75 -4.34 -7.04
C ILE A 202 -9.03 -4.97 -6.45
N ASP A 203 -9.04 -5.25 -5.13
CA ASP A 203 -10.17 -5.97 -4.53
C ASP A 203 -11.38 -5.05 -4.33
N GLN A 204 -11.17 -3.82 -3.89
CA GLN A 204 -12.23 -2.84 -3.65
C GLN A 204 -12.53 -1.96 -4.88
N HIS A 205 -11.75 -2.04 -5.95
CA HIS A 205 -11.87 -1.22 -7.17
C HIS A 205 -11.92 0.30 -6.89
N LYS A 206 -11.26 0.76 -5.83
CA LYS A 206 -11.20 2.18 -5.46
C LYS A 206 -10.05 2.89 -6.19
N PRO A 207 -10.15 4.21 -6.42
CA PRO A 207 -9.04 5.02 -6.91
C PRO A 207 -7.83 4.94 -5.98
N ILE A 208 -6.62 5.17 -6.53
CA ILE A 208 -5.38 5.31 -5.74
C ILE A 208 -5.51 6.56 -4.86
N PHE A 209 -5.91 7.68 -5.47
CA PHE A 209 -6.02 8.99 -4.82
C PHE A 209 -7.47 9.29 -4.47
N THR A 210 -7.88 8.93 -3.26
CA THR A 210 -9.26 9.13 -2.79
C THR A 210 -9.29 9.50 -1.31
N SER A 211 -10.33 10.21 -0.89
CA SER A 211 -10.56 10.58 0.53
C SER A 211 -10.74 9.37 1.46
N SER A 212 -10.96 8.17 0.91
CA SER A 212 -11.06 6.91 1.65
C SER A 212 -9.80 6.04 1.58
N SER A 213 -8.68 6.57 1.07
CA SER A 213 -7.38 5.89 1.11
C SER A 213 -6.94 5.64 2.54
N TYR A 214 -6.20 4.55 2.74
CA TYR A 214 -5.59 4.22 4.04
C TYR A 214 -4.68 5.37 4.53
N TRP A 215 -3.82 5.88 3.66
CA TRP A 215 -2.90 6.97 3.99
C TRP A 215 -3.46 8.34 3.64
N SER A 216 -3.32 9.30 4.55
CA SER A 216 -3.64 10.70 4.28
C SER A 216 -2.78 11.30 3.16
N THR A 217 -1.60 10.78 2.92
CA THR A 217 -0.70 11.10 1.80
C THR A 217 -1.28 10.74 0.43
N LEU A 218 -2.28 9.87 0.36
CA LEU A 218 -3.00 9.55 -0.87
C LEU A 218 -4.41 10.18 -0.93
N GLN A 219 -4.77 11.02 0.06
CA GLN A 219 -6.07 11.68 0.14
C GLN A 219 -5.98 13.12 -0.39
N PRO A 220 -6.51 13.41 -1.58
CA PRO A 220 -6.50 14.76 -2.16
C PRO A 220 -7.07 15.81 -1.21
N GLY A 221 -6.37 16.93 -1.10
CA GLY A 221 -6.79 18.05 -0.24
C GLY A 221 -6.17 18.07 1.15
N THR A 222 -5.57 16.99 1.63
CA THR A 222 -4.88 16.95 2.93
C THR A 222 -3.52 17.65 2.88
N PRO A 223 -3.00 18.12 4.02
CA PRO A 223 -1.62 18.61 4.10
C PRO A 223 -0.58 17.57 3.68
N SER A 224 -0.76 16.32 4.10
CA SER A 224 0.13 15.19 3.77
C SER A 224 0.15 14.91 2.27
N PHE A 225 -1.00 14.98 1.60
CA PHE A 225 -1.09 14.84 0.15
C PHE A 225 -0.25 15.90 -0.59
N ARG A 226 -0.24 17.15 -0.11
CA ARG A 226 0.61 18.20 -0.70
C ARG A 226 2.11 17.92 -0.55
N VAL A 227 2.51 17.25 0.54
CA VAL A 227 3.91 16.80 0.71
C VAL A 227 4.22 15.70 -0.28
N PHE A 228 3.34 14.71 -0.40
CA PHE A 228 3.45 13.62 -1.39
C PHE A 228 3.52 14.16 -2.84
N GLU A 229 2.66 15.13 -3.22
CA GLU A 229 2.71 15.73 -4.57
C GLU A 229 4.07 16.33 -4.91
N LYS A 230 4.76 16.93 -3.92
CA LYS A 230 6.12 17.45 -4.11
C LYS A 230 7.14 16.35 -4.38
N GLN A 231 6.95 15.15 -3.82
CA GLN A 231 7.80 13.99 -4.10
C GLN A 231 7.55 13.44 -5.50
N MET A 232 6.31 13.55 -6.01
CA MET A 232 5.90 13.03 -7.32
C MET A 232 6.23 13.94 -8.50
N THR A 233 7.15 14.87 -8.36
CA THR A 233 7.50 15.86 -9.41
C THR A 233 8.38 15.32 -10.53
N ASN A 234 9.12 14.23 -10.29
CA ASN A 234 10.07 13.65 -11.23
C ASN A 234 9.78 12.15 -11.47
N PRO A 235 8.63 11.80 -12.06
CA PRO A 235 8.29 10.41 -12.33
C PRO A 235 9.27 9.79 -13.34
N PRO A 236 9.42 8.45 -13.36
CA PRO A 236 10.22 7.75 -14.36
C PRO A 236 9.93 8.24 -15.78
N ALA A 237 10.96 8.34 -16.61
CA ALA A 237 10.84 8.86 -17.98
C ALA A 237 9.79 8.12 -18.82
N ALA A 238 9.62 6.81 -18.59
CA ALA A 238 8.60 6.00 -19.25
C ALA A 238 7.15 6.46 -18.98
N CYS A 239 6.90 7.23 -17.92
CA CYS A 239 5.60 7.83 -17.64
C CYS A 239 5.19 8.93 -18.63
N GLN A 240 6.15 9.51 -19.35
CA GLN A 240 5.91 10.58 -20.31
C GLN A 240 5.50 9.99 -21.66
N LEU A 241 4.38 10.45 -22.22
CA LEU A 241 3.86 9.95 -23.50
C LEU A 241 4.82 10.13 -24.69
N HIS A 242 5.71 11.11 -24.65
CA HIS A 242 6.68 11.36 -25.72
C HIS A 242 7.89 10.42 -25.61
N ALA A 243 8.43 10.20 -24.42
CA ALA A 243 9.54 9.29 -24.22
C ALA A 243 9.18 7.85 -24.63
N TYR A 244 7.97 7.40 -24.32
CA TYR A 244 7.49 6.07 -24.72
C TYR A 244 7.46 5.88 -26.25
N LYS A 245 7.01 6.88 -27.01
CA LYS A 245 6.99 6.82 -28.49
C LYS A 245 8.40 6.74 -29.09
N GLU A 246 9.35 7.46 -28.52
CA GLU A 246 10.76 7.41 -28.97
C GLU A 246 11.42 6.07 -28.66
N HIS A 247 11.24 5.53 -27.46
CA HIS A 247 11.76 4.21 -27.09
C HIS A 247 11.16 3.09 -27.93
N ALA A 248 9.86 3.10 -28.18
CA ALA A 248 9.19 2.14 -29.05
C ALA A 248 9.68 2.23 -30.50
N ALA A 249 9.95 3.43 -31.00
CA ALA A 249 10.47 3.65 -32.35
C ALA A 249 11.95 3.22 -32.48
N VAL A 250 12.74 3.36 -31.45
CA VAL A 250 14.14 2.88 -31.41
C VAL A 250 14.19 1.36 -31.35
N ALA A 251 13.40 0.73 -30.47
CA ALA A 251 13.30 -0.73 -30.37
C ALA A 251 12.84 -1.37 -31.67
N GLY A 252 11.81 -0.80 -32.32
CA GLY A 252 11.33 -1.27 -33.61
C GLY A 252 12.40 -1.19 -34.72
N ARG A 253 13.23 -0.15 -34.71
CA ARG A 253 14.36 -0.02 -35.67
C ARG A 253 15.48 -1.02 -35.39
N GLN A 254 15.75 -1.36 -34.14
CA GLN A 254 16.76 -2.37 -33.80
C GLN A 254 16.34 -3.77 -34.24
N ILE A 255 15.07 -4.14 -33.98
CA ILE A 255 14.51 -5.44 -34.40
C ILE A 255 14.54 -5.55 -35.94
N ALA A 256 14.13 -4.52 -36.69
CA ALA A 256 14.17 -4.52 -38.12
C ALA A 256 15.61 -4.66 -38.68
N LYS A 257 16.62 -4.06 -38.04
CA LYS A 257 18.02 -4.21 -38.41
C LYS A 257 18.54 -5.63 -38.18
N GLN A 258 18.18 -6.27 -37.05
CA GLN A 258 18.57 -7.66 -36.78
C GLN A 258 17.98 -8.62 -37.80
N GLN A 259 16.70 -8.47 -38.13
CA GLN A 259 16.04 -9.31 -39.14
C GLN A 259 16.63 -9.15 -40.56
N SER A 260 17.18 -7.95 -40.87
CA SER A 260 17.83 -7.69 -42.16
C SER A 260 19.27 -8.22 -42.25
N GLN A 261 19.87 -8.61 -41.12
CA GLN A 261 21.24 -9.20 -41.07
C GLN A 261 21.22 -10.73 -41.06
N GLU A 262 20.06 -11.34 -40.85
CA GLU A 262 19.85 -12.79 -40.84
C GLU A 262 19.35 -13.33 -42.21
N GLN A 263 19.14 -12.45 -43.22
CA GLN A 263 18.80 -12.80 -44.60
C GLN A 263 20.00 -12.63 -45.52
#